data_f3ae0e6e807e05d1130c1435ff73d2fa
#
_entry.id   f3ae0e6e807e05d1130c1435ff73d2fa
#
_cell.length_a   1.000
_cell.length_b   1.000
_cell.length_c   1.000
_cell.angle_alpha   90.00
_cell.angle_beta   90.00
_cell.angle_gamma   90.00
#
_symmetry.space_group_name_H-M   'P 1'
#
loop_
_entity.id
_entity.type
_entity.pdbx_description
1 polymer ?
#
loop_
_entity_poly.entity_id
_entity_poly.type
_entity_poly.pdbx_seq_one_letter_code
_entity_poly.pdbx_strand_id
1 'polypeptide(L)'
;MTVVPASSTSDFYCHQAIPGLVPIKVVVETEDVLAFEHTNPSHPVHVVVVPKKHTSSLIDLGAGGEELLAKVMAVVGEVAAQVKEEHGAASVTTNVGLYQESQHLHFHVCHRGESDEQILAMYGHHDG
;
A
#
# COMPACT_ATOMS: atom_id res chain seq x y z
N MET A 1 -12.70 -24.01 -12.81
CA MET A 1 -12.41 -23.49 -12.39
C MET A 1 -12.45 -23.05 -12.14
N THR A 2 -12.37 -23.06 -11.79
CA THR A 2 -12.28 -22.65 -11.49
C THR A 2 -11.74 -22.00 -11.14
N VAL A 3 -11.50 -21.97 -11.25
CA VAL A 3 -11.04 -21.42 -10.71
C VAL A 3 -11.00 -20.49 -10.49
N VAL A 4 -10.86 -20.42 -10.84
CA VAL A 4 -10.88 -19.53 -10.32
C VAL A 4 -10.92 -18.94 -9.49
N PRO A 5 -11.17 -19.19 -9.34
CA PRO A 5 -11.28 -18.47 -8.11
C PRO A 5 -9.99 -17.99 -7.55
N ALA A 6 -8.91 -18.52 -7.96
CA ALA A 6 -7.64 -17.98 -7.54
C ALA A 6 -7.57 -16.48 -7.83
N SER A 7 -8.00 -16.05 -9.01
CA SER A 7 -7.96 -14.64 -9.34
C SER A 7 -8.96 -13.84 -8.51
N SER A 8 -10.14 -14.38 -8.22
CA SER A 8 -11.11 -13.64 -7.42
C SER A 8 -10.71 -13.58 -5.96
N THR A 9 -10.01 -14.58 -5.42
CA THR A 9 -9.51 -14.51 -4.05
C THR A 9 -8.23 -13.71 -3.94
N SER A 10 -7.43 -13.62 -5.01
CA SER A 10 -6.16 -12.92 -4.96
C SER A 10 -6.27 -11.43 -5.26
N ASP A 11 -7.44 -10.95 -5.71
CA ASP A 11 -7.65 -9.54 -5.96
C ASP A 11 -8.70 -8.97 -5.02
N PHE A 12 -8.37 -8.99 -3.74
CA PHE A 12 -9.18 -8.41 -2.69
C PHE A 12 -9.55 -6.95 -3.00
N TYR A 13 -8.61 -6.20 -3.58
CA TYR A 13 -8.82 -4.77 -3.78
C TYR A 13 -9.88 -4.49 -4.84
N CYS A 14 -9.81 -5.15 -5.97
CA CYS A 14 -10.83 -4.97 -7.01
C CYS A 14 -12.17 -5.59 -6.65
N HIS A 15 -12.16 -6.73 -5.97
CA HIS A 15 -13.39 -7.48 -5.76
C HIS A 15 -14.11 -7.14 -4.47
N GLN A 16 -13.43 -6.57 -3.49
CA GLN A 16 -14.03 -6.30 -2.19
C GLN A 16 -13.81 -4.88 -1.68
N ALA A 17 -12.55 -4.43 -1.60
CA ALA A 17 -12.24 -3.15 -0.97
C ALA A 17 -12.70 -1.96 -1.80
N ILE A 18 -12.32 -1.91 -3.07
CA ILE A 18 -12.66 -0.79 -3.95
C ILE A 18 -14.16 -0.67 -4.16
N PRO A 19 -14.91 -1.77 -4.41
CA PRO A 19 -16.37 -1.67 -4.51
C PRO A 19 -17.09 -1.40 -3.19
N GLY A 20 -16.37 -1.44 -2.05
CA GLY A 20 -16.97 -1.18 -0.76
C GLY A 20 -17.75 -2.35 -0.18
N LEU A 21 -17.43 -3.58 -0.61
CA LEU A 21 -18.13 -4.78 -0.14
C LEU A 21 -17.66 -5.22 1.26
N VAL A 22 -16.51 -4.73 1.73
CA VAL A 22 -16.03 -4.96 3.09
C VAL A 22 -15.78 -3.61 3.75
N PRO A 23 -15.96 -3.49 5.07
CA PRO A 23 -15.66 -2.25 5.76
C PRO A 23 -14.16 -2.00 5.77
N ILE A 24 -13.76 -0.79 5.37
CA ILE A 24 -12.37 -0.35 5.42
C ILE A 24 -12.34 1.05 6.03
N LYS A 25 -11.20 1.39 6.63
CA LYS A 25 -11.00 2.72 7.17
C LYS A 25 -10.15 3.52 6.20
N VAL A 26 -10.80 4.40 5.45
CA VAL A 26 -10.16 5.18 4.39
C VAL A 26 -9.28 6.25 5.01
N VAL A 27 -8.06 6.36 4.50
CA VAL A 27 -7.09 7.38 4.89
C VAL A 27 -7.06 8.51 3.86
N VAL A 28 -6.94 8.16 2.59
CA VAL A 28 -6.98 9.11 1.47
C VAL A 28 -7.71 8.43 0.33
N GLU A 29 -8.55 9.18 -0.35
CA GLU A 29 -9.20 8.68 -1.56
C GLU A 29 -9.22 9.78 -2.61
N THR A 30 -8.80 9.42 -3.82
CA THR A 30 -8.91 10.29 -4.99
C THR A 30 -9.74 9.57 -6.05
N GLU A 31 -9.90 10.22 -7.21
CA GLU A 31 -10.61 9.59 -8.33
C GLU A 31 -9.96 8.27 -8.76
N ASP A 32 -8.63 8.19 -8.69
CA ASP A 32 -7.87 7.07 -9.22
C ASP A 32 -7.20 6.18 -8.18
N VAL A 33 -7.13 6.62 -6.92
CA VAL A 33 -6.33 5.95 -5.89
C VAL A 33 -7.10 5.86 -4.59
N LEU A 34 -6.93 4.73 -3.89
CA LEU A 34 -7.53 4.50 -2.58
C LEU A 34 -6.44 4.10 -1.60
N ALA A 35 -6.40 4.78 -0.46
CA ALA A 35 -5.51 4.43 0.65
C ALA A 35 -6.36 4.17 1.88
N PHE A 36 -6.11 3.05 2.55
CA PHE A 36 -6.90 2.66 3.72
C PHE A 36 -6.05 1.83 4.67
N GLU A 37 -6.48 1.77 5.94
CA GLU A 37 -5.79 0.95 6.92
C GLU A 37 -5.93 -0.52 6.54
N HIS A 38 -4.81 -1.24 6.58
CA HIS A 38 -4.79 -2.64 6.18
C HIS A 38 -5.75 -3.45 7.05
N THR A 39 -6.53 -4.33 6.43
CA THR A 39 -7.56 -5.10 7.15
C THR A 39 -6.96 -6.22 8.02
N ASN A 40 -5.72 -6.59 7.74
CA ASN A 40 -4.99 -7.58 8.54
C ASN A 40 -3.56 -7.06 8.75
N PRO A 41 -3.37 -6.02 9.57
CA PRO A 41 -2.09 -5.32 9.64
C PRO A 41 -1.00 -6.19 10.25
N SER A 42 0.21 -6.08 9.69
CA SER A 42 1.39 -6.73 10.25
C SER A 42 2.24 -5.78 11.08
N HIS A 43 1.87 -4.51 11.15
CA HIS A 43 2.57 -3.48 11.93
C HIS A 43 1.55 -2.60 12.65
N PRO A 44 1.95 -1.90 13.72
CA PRO A 44 1.05 -1.00 14.44
C PRO A 44 0.44 0.09 13.55
N VAL A 45 1.18 0.57 12.56
CA VAL A 45 0.66 1.46 11.52
C VAL A 45 0.89 0.76 10.19
N HIS A 46 -0.18 0.49 9.48
CA HIS A 46 -0.09 -0.25 8.22
C HIS A 46 -1.20 0.24 7.29
N VAL A 47 -0.83 1.14 6.40
CA VAL A 47 -1.74 1.68 5.38
C VAL A 47 -1.40 1.05 4.04
N VAL A 48 -2.41 0.67 3.29
CA VAL A 48 -2.21 0.17 1.94
C VAL A 48 -2.73 1.18 0.94
N VAL A 49 -1.99 1.39 -0.14
CA VAL A 49 -2.34 2.34 -1.20
C VAL A 49 -2.45 1.57 -2.51
N VAL A 50 -3.59 1.70 -3.17
CA VAL A 50 -3.88 0.93 -4.39
C VAL A 50 -4.46 1.85 -5.47
N PRO A 51 -4.16 1.61 -6.75
CA PRO A 51 -4.93 2.22 -7.82
C PRO A 51 -6.31 1.58 -7.87
N LYS A 52 -7.33 2.36 -8.20
CA LYS A 52 -8.70 1.84 -8.33
C LYS A 52 -8.85 0.99 -9.59
N LYS A 53 -8.13 1.35 -10.66
CA LYS A 53 -8.09 0.53 -11.85
C LYS A 53 -7.14 -0.64 -11.62
N HIS A 54 -7.57 -1.84 -11.98
CA HIS A 54 -6.73 -3.02 -11.81
C HIS A 54 -5.39 -2.85 -12.54
N THR A 55 -4.31 -3.06 -11.83
CA THR A 55 -2.93 -3.08 -12.32
C THR A 55 -2.25 -4.22 -11.59
N SER A 56 -1.64 -5.13 -12.32
CA SER A 56 -1.19 -6.39 -11.71
C SER A 56 -0.02 -6.20 -10.76
N SER A 57 1.02 -5.50 -11.17
CA SER A 57 2.20 -5.31 -10.34
C SER A 57 3.09 -4.21 -10.89
N LEU A 58 4.13 -3.89 -10.14
CA LEU A 58 5.12 -2.88 -10.54
C LEU A 58 5.81 -3.24 -11.86
N ILE A 59 5.95 -4.52 -12.15
CA ILE A 59 6.62 -4.97 -13.38
C ILE A 59 5.64 -5.26 -14.51
N ASP A 60 4.35 -5.03 -14.28
CA ASP A 60 3.31 -5.24 -15.29
C ASP A 60 2.24 -4.17 -15.09
N LEU A 61 2.56 -2.95 -15.53
CA LEU A 61 1.71 -1.79 -15.30
C LEU A 61 0.58 -1.67 -16.32
N GLY A 62 0.77 -2.25 -17.51
CA GLY A 62 -0.24 -2.18 -18.56
C GLY A 62 -0.26 -0.83 -19.26
N ALA A 63 -1.19 -0.66 -20.18
CA ALA A 63 -1.34 0.56 -20.96
C ALA A 63 -1.78 1.70 -20.04
N GLY A 64 -1.09 2.83 -20.14
CA GLY A 64 -1.37 4.00 -19.29
C GLY A 64 -0.92 3.83 -17.86
N GLY A 65 -0.23 2.74 -17.52
CA GLY A 65 0.14 2.42 -16.15
C GLY A 65 1.16 3.36 -15.55
N GLU A 66 2.02 3.95 -16.39
CA GLU A 66 3.02 4.89 -15.87
C GLU A 66 2.37 6.17 -15.34
N GLU A 67 1.36 6.67 -16.02
CA GLU A 67 0.61 7.84 -15.55
C GLU A 67 -0.16 7.52 -14.27
N LEU A 68 -0.77 6.35 -14.23
CA LEU A 68 -1.47 5.90 -13.05
C LEU A 68 -0.51 5.71 -11.88
N LEU A 69 0.67 5.15 -12.13
CA LEU A 69 1.68 4.98 -11.09
C LEU A 69 2.09 6.33 -10.49
N ALA A 70 2.22 7.36 -11.31
CA ALA A 70 2.55 8.70 -10.79
C ALA A 70 1.47 9.19 -9.82
N LYS A 71 0.20 8.92 -10.12
CA LYS A 71 -0.90 9.29 -9.23
C LYS A 71 -0.87 8.47 -7.93
N VAL A 72 -0.57 7.19 -8.03
CA VAL A 72 -0.41 6.33 -6.87
C VAL A 72 0.74 6.83 -5.99
N MET A 73 1.88 7.15 -6.59
CA MET A 73 3.04 7.62 -5.84
C MET A 73 2.79 8.96 -5.15
N ALA A 74 1.97 9.83 -5.75
CA ALA A 74 1.59 11.07 -5.08
C ALA A 74 0.85 10.79 -3.77
N VAL A 75 -0.05 9.82 -3.77
CA VAL A 75 -0.78 9.42 -2.57
C VAL A 75 0.14 8.69 -1.59
N VAL A 76 1.01 7.80 -2.07
CA VAL A 76 2.01 7.13 -1.23
C VAL A 76 2.85 8.17 -0.50
N GLY A 77 3.33 9.19 -1.21
CA GLY A 77 4.12 10.25 -0.61
C GLY A 77 3.36 11.02 0.46
N GLU A 78 2.09 11.31 0.20
CA GLU A 78 1.24 12.01 1.16
C GLU A 78 1.04 11.18 2.43
N VAL A 79 0.73 9.90 2.28
CA VAL A 79 0.52 8.99 3.41
C VAL A 79 1.83 8.78 4.18
N ALA A 80 2.94 8.59 3.47
CA ALA A 80 4.24 8.41 4.11
C ALA A 80 4.65 9.65 4.92
N ALA A 81 4.40 10.85 4.38
CA ALA A 81 4.68 12.08 5.09
C ALA A 81 3.85 12.19 6.37
N GLN A 82 2.59 11.80 6.29
CA GLN A 82 1.70 11.82 7.44
C GLN A 82 2.16 10.84 8.52
N VAL A 83 2.53 9.63 8.12
CA VAL A 83 3.03 8.61 9.07
C VAL A 83 4.34 9.08 9.70
N LYS A 84 5.25 9.65 8.92
CA LYS A 84 6.50 10.20 9.45
C LYS A 84 6.23 11.32 10.46
N GLU A 85 5.29 12.20 10.15
CA GLU A 85 4.95 13.32 11.03
C GLU A 85 4.41 12.83 12.37
N GLU A 86 3.55 11.81 12.34
CA GLU A 86 2.89 11.31 13.54
C GLU A 86 3.74 10.34 14.34
N HIS A 87 4.61 9.59 13.69
CA HIS A 87 5.32 8.47 14.32
C HIS A 87 6.84 8.53 14.19
N GLY A 88 7.37 9.47 13.46
CA GLY A 88 8.81 9.68 13.37
C GLY A 88 9.48 9.01 12.18
N ALA A 89 8.89 7.98 11.62
CA ALA A 89 9.46 7.24 10.49
C ALA A 89 8.38 6.52 9.71
N ALA A 90 8.65 6.24 8.45
CA ALA A 90 7.74 5.44 7.63
C ALA A 90 8.58 4.58 6.67
N SER A 91 8.11 3.37 6.42
CA SER A 91 8.67 2.53 5.37
C SER A 91 7.63 2.36 4.26
N VAL A 92 8.10 2.24 3.04
CA VAL A 92 7.24 2.04 1.87
C VAL A 92 7.74 0.81 1.13
N THR A 93 6.85 -0.16 0.91
CA THR A 93 7.19 -1.39 0.20
C THR A 93 6.11 -1.75 -0.80
N THR A 94 6.52 -2.38 -1.88
CA THR A 94 5.63 -3.12 -2.75
C THR A 94 6.30 -4.45 -3.08
N ASN A 95 5.50 -5.46 -3.36
CA ASN A 95 6.01 -6.80 -3.61
C ASN A 95 5.72 -7.24 -5.04
N VAL A 96 6.56 -8.12 -5.55
CA VAL A 96 6.48 -8.62 -6.92
C VAL A 96 6.63 -10.14 -6.87
N GLY A 97 5.89 -10.82 -7.72
CA GLY A 97 6.01 -12.27 -7.85
C GLY A 97 5.44 -13.00 -6.65
N LEU A 98 6.19 -13.96 -6.15
CA LEU A 98 5.70 -14.84 -5.07
C LEU A 98 5.50 -14.13 -3.74
N TYR A 99 6.10 -12.95 -3.55
CA TYR A 99 5.83 -12.15 -2.36
C TYR A 99 4.51 -11.39 -2.46
N GLN A 100 3.92 -11.29 -3.65
CA GLN A 100 2.70 -10.52 -3.85
C GLN A 100 1.50 -11.33 -3.40
N GLU A 101 0.85 -10.90 -2.33
CA GLU A 101 -0.29 -11.61 -1.77
C GLU A 101 -1.55 -11.42 -2.58
N SER A 102 -1.67 -10.28 -3.25
CA SER A 102 -2.78 -9.99 -4.13
C SER A 102 -2.25 -9.62 -5.51
N GLN A 103 -2.92 -10.06 -6.56
CA GLN A 103 -2.53 -9.76 -7.94
C GLN A 103 -3.01 -8.38 -8.39
N HIS A 104 -3.14 -7.48 -7.45
CA HIS A 104 -3.44 -6.07 -7.68
C HIS A 104 -2.29 -5.26 -7.07
N LEU A 105 -1.71 -4.37 -7.85
CA LEU A 105 -0.60 -3.53 -7.37
C LEU A 105 -0.99 -2.83 -6.08
N HIS A 106 -0.16 -2.92 -5.06
CA HIS A 106 -0.41 -2.22 -3.81
C HIS A 106 0.91 -1.88 -3.12
N PHE A 107 0.90 -0.77 -2.41
CA PHE A 107 2.04 -0.29 -1.64
C PHE A 107 1.66 -0.31 -0.17
N HIS A 108 2.58 -0.77 0.66
CA HIS A 108 2.42 -0.75 2.11
C HIS A 108 3.20 0.44 2.67
N VAL A 109 2.53 1.26 3.47
CA VAL A 109 3.16 2.36 4.19
C VAL A 109 3.03 2.04 5.67
N CYS A 110 4.15 1.84 6.35
CA CYS A 110 4.15 1.27 7.68
C CYS A 110 5.05 2.03 8.64
N HIS A 111 4.70 1.96 9.92
CA HIS A 111 5.60 2.23 11.04
C HIS A 111 5.61 0.97 11.90
N ARG A 112 6.80 0.55 12.33
CA ARG A 112 6.95 -0.76 12.98
C ARG A 112 6.73 -0.72 14.48
N GLY A 113 6.50 0.47 15.06
CA GLY A 113 6.20 0.62 16.46
C GLY A 113 7.37 0.99 17.35
N GLU A 114 8.57 1.13 16.77
CA GLU A 114 9.75 1.54 17.55
C GLU A 114 9.62 3.02 17.94
N SER A 115 10.20 3.37 19.08
CA SER A 115 10.33 4.78 19.48
C SER A 115 11.41 5.46 18.65
N ASP A 116 11.39 6.80 18.64
CA ASP A 116 12.43 7.54 17.94
C ASP A 116 13.82 7.17 18.47
N GLU A 117 13.96 6.99 19.78
CA GLU A 117 15.24 6.58 20.38
C GLU A 117 15.72 5.24 19.84
N GLN A 118 14.79 4.28 19.71
CA GLN A 118 15.12 2.95 19.19
C GLN A 118 15.54 3.03 17.72
N ILE A 119 14.86 3.85 16.94
CA ILE A 119 15.20 4.03 15.53
C ILE A 119 16.58 4.67 15.39
N LEU A 120 16.84 5.73 16.15
CA LEU A 120 18.13 6.40 16.14
C LEU A 120 19.26 5.46 16.54
N ALA A 121 19.01 4.59 17.52
CA ALA A 121 20.00 3.61 17.95
C ALA A 121 20.32 2.60 16.86
N MET A 122 19.30 2.16 16.09
CA MET A 122 19.46 1.16 15.04
C MET A 122 20.17 1.70 13.80
N TYR A 123 19.82 2.93 13.40
CA TYR A 123 20.28 3.46 12.12
C TYR A 123 21.41 4.47 12.25
N GLY A 124 21.72 4.88 13.47
CA GLY A 124 22.81 5.82 13.73
C GLY A 124 22.65 7.05 12.86
N HIS A 125 21.91 8.01 13.27
CA HIS A 125 21.57 9.14 12.44
C HIS A 125 22.74 9.85 11.85
N HIS A 126 22.89 9.74 10.58
CA HIS A 126 23.90 10.46 9.80
C HIS A 126 23.23 11.57 9.04
N ASP A 127 24.03 12.53 8.59
CA ASP A 127 23.53 13.65 7.82
C ASP A 127 23.23 13.28 6.38
N GLY A 128 23.38 12.11 6.02
CA GLY A 128 23.15 11.73 4.64
C GLY A 128 22.04 10.77 4.48
#